data_0d32f7ea609c1cf5b21c7cb4deb62f19
#
_entry.id   0d32f7ea609c1cf5b21c7cb4deb62f19
#
_cell.length_a   1.000
_cell.length_b   1.000
_cell.length_c   1.000
_cell.angle_alpha   90.00
_cell.angle_beta   90.00
_cell.angle_gamma   90.00
#
_symmetry.space_group_name_H-M   'P 1'
#
loop_
_entity.id
_entity.type
_entity.pdbx_description
1 polymer ?
#
loop_
_entity_poly.entity_id
_entity_poly.type
_entity_poly.pdbx_seq_one_letter_code
_entity_poly.pdbx_strand_id
1 'polypeptide(L)'
;EEILEQADYLYESGETEKLYQLLTQYKESEDAELLWRLARASRDVAQLSRTSEEEKKLLVYEALEYAKRALEKNESSFAAHKWYAICLSDVGDYEGIKAKIANAYIIKEHFEKAIELNPKDATSIHLMGIWCYTFAEMPWYQRRIAKMLFATPPTSTYEKALSYFHRAEQVDPNFYSKNLLLLGKTYLKLHNKKLAAFWLMKAKDYPAHTEEDKQEPDSPRVTLVRDVSPLRVRPITENKPQESLTFSFPCSPHLILFLWFCVASPSAS
;
A
#
# COMPACT_ATOMS: atom_id res chain seq x y z
N GLU A 1 -15.54 -3.97 -25.85
CA GLU A 1 -14.10 -4.26 -26.06
C GLU A 1 -13.34 -2.96 -26.33
N GLU A 2 -13.71 -2.18 -27.34
CA GLU A 2 -13.08 -0.87 -27.71
C GLU A 2 -12.99 0.12 -26.52
N ILE A 3 -14.02 0.19 -25.67
CA ILE A 3 -14.04 1.10 -24.51
C ILE A 3 -13.04 0.65 -23.44
N LEU A 4 -12.88 -0.65 -23.23
CA LEU A 4 -11.91 -1.19 -22.28
C LEU A 4 -10.48 -0.92 -22.74
N GLU A 5 -10.19 -1.10 -24.02
CA GLU A 5 -8.89 -0.77 -24.62
C GLU A 5 -8.58 0.73 -24.50
N GLN A 6 -9.57 1.59 -24.77
CA GLN A 6 -9.42 3.03 -24.60
C GLN A 6 -9.19 3.41 -23.13
N ALA A 7 -9.92 2.77 -22.21
CA ALA A 7 -9.76 3.02 -20.78
C ALA A 7 -8.36 2.60 -20.28
N ASP A 8 -7.88 1.45 -20.72
CA ASP A 8 -6.55 0.97 -20.35
C ASP A 8 -5.45 1.86 -20.95
N TYR A 9 -5.59 2.31 -22.20
CA TYR A 9 -4.68 3.27 -22.80
C TYR A 9 -4.63 4.62 -22.03
N LEU A 10 -5.78 5.17 -21.64
CA LEU A 10 -5.84 6.41 -20.85
C LEU A 10 -5.21 6.25 -19.46
N TYR A 11 -5.36 5.07 -18.87
CA TYR A 11 -4.73 4.75 -17.60
C TYR A 11 -3.20 4.71 -17.72
N GLU A 12 -2.69 3.97 -18.68
CA GLU A 12 -1.24 3.84 -18.95
C GLU A 12 -0.60 5.19 -19.32
N SER A 13 -1.36 6.06 -19.99
CA SER A 13 -0.91 7.41 -20.37
C SER A 13 -0.99 8.43 -19.21
N GLY A 14 -1.49 8.04 -18.02
CA GLY A 14 -1.63 8.92 -16.87
C GLY A 14 -2.74 9.97 -17.01
N GLU A 15 -3.67 9.80 -17.95
CA GLU A 15 -4.78 10.71 -18.24
C GLU A 15 -5.96 10.48 -17.30
N THR A 16 -5.72 10.61 -15.99
CA THR A 16 -6.65 10.23 -14.91
C THR A 16 -8.05 10.84 -15.05
N GLU A 17 -8.15 12.14 -15.34
CA GLU A 17 -9.46 12.80 -15.48
C GLU A 17 -10.22 12.39 -16.73
N LYS A 18 -9.52 12.23 -17.84
CA LYS A 18 -10.15 11.77 -19.09
C LYS A 18 -10.66 10.34 -18.94
N LEU A 19 -9.89 9.50 -18.26
CA LEU A 19 -10.31 8.13 -17.92
C LEU A 19 -11.59 8.15 -17.09
N TYR A 20 -11.62 8.94 -16.02
CA TYR A 20 -12.79 9.06 -15.17
C TYR A 20 -14.01 9.58 -15.95
N GLN A 21 -13.86 10.62 -16.77
CA GLN A 21 -14.93 11.17 -17.62
C GLN A 21 -15.45 10.14 -18.61
N LEU A 22 -14.58 9.35 -19.24
CA LEU A 22 -14.97 8.27 -20.14
C LEU A 22 -15.81 7.22 -19.40
N LEU A 23 -15.29 6.68 -18.29
CA LEU A 23 -15.93 5.56 -17.58
C LEU A 23 -17.20 5.96 -16.84
N THR A 24 -17.32 7.23 -16.38
CA THR A 24 -18.54 7.74 -15.74
C THR A 24 -19.76 7.66 -16.64
N GLN A 25 -19.60 7.71 -17.97
CA GLN A 25 -20.68 7.51 -18.93
C GLN A 25 -21.30 6.11 -18.84
N TYR A 26 -20.56 5.16 -18.28
CA TYR A 26 -20.96 3.76 -18.11
C TYR A 26 -21.23 3.37 -16.64
N LYS A 27 -21.47 4.36 -15.78
CA LYS A 27 -21.69 4.12 -14.33
C LYS A 27 -22.87 3.18 -14.02
N GLU A 28 -23.84 3.09 -14.93
CA GLU A 28 -25.00 2.17 -14.81
C GLU A 28 -24.76 0.81 -15.48
N SER A 29 -23.53 0.55 -15.92
CA SER A 29 -23.20 -0.72 -16.58
C SER A 29 -23.34 -1.90 -15.64
N GLU A 30 -23.68 -3.06 -16.25
CA GLU A 30 -23.69 -4.38 -15.61
C GLU A 30 -22.38 -5.15 -15.82
N ASP A 31 -21.40 -4.55 -16.53
CA ASP A 31 -20.12 -5.17 -16.83
C ASP A 31 -19.12 -4.91 -15.69
N ALA A 32 -18.70 -5.98 -15.02
CA ALA A 32 -17.73 -5.92 -13.93
C ALA A 32 -16.40 -5.29 -14.38
N GLU A 33 -16.00 -5.47 -15.66
CA GLU A 33 -14.76 -4.94 -16.19
C GLU A 33 -14.79 -3.41 -16.32
N LEU A 34 -15.93 -2.83 -16.63
CA LEU A 34 -16.11 -1.38 -16.61
C LEU A 34 -16.21 -0.85 -15.17
N LEU A 35 -16.93 -1.54 -14.31
CA LEU A 35 -17.18 -1.08 -12.94
C LEU A 35 -15.94 -1.04 -12.07
N TRP A 36 -15.08 -2.07 -12.11
CA TRP A 36 -13.85 -2.01 -11.31
C TRP A 36 -12.85 -0.97 -11.85
N ARG A 37 -12.82 -0.73 -13.17
CA ARG A 37 -12.01 0.36 -13.75
C ARG A 37 -12.54 1.73 -13.33
N LEU A 38 -13.84 1.89 -13.25
CA LEU A 38 -14.46 3.12 -12.76
C LEU A 38 -14.16 3.33 -11.27
N ALA A 39 -14.20 2.29 -10.45
CA ALA A 39 -13.78 2.35 -9.05
C ALA A 39 -12.32 2.83 -8.91
N ARG A 40 -11.41 2.28 -9.72
CA ARG A 40 -10.02 2.72 -9.80
C ARG A 40 -9.92 4.19 -10.20
N ALA A 41 -10.58 4.59 -11.29
CA ALA A 41 -10.53 5.96 -11.79
C ALA A 41 -11.08 6.98 -10.79
N SER A 42 -12.19 6.68 -10.12
CA SER A 42 -12.77 7.54 -9.06
C SER A 42 -11.78 7.74 -7.91
N ARG A 43 -11.13 6.66 -7.46
CA ARG A 43 -10.09 6.71 -6.44
C ARG A 43 -8.88 7.55 -6.89
N ASP A 44 -8.42 7.36 -8.11
CA ASP A 44 -7.25 8.07 -8.64
C ASP A 44 -7.53 9.58 -8.74
N VAL A 45 -8.73 9.99 -9.18
CA VAL A 45 -9.16 11.42 -9.15
C VAL A 45 -9.21 11.94 -7.72
N ALA A 46 -9.70 11.15 -6.75
CA ALA A 46 -9.71 11.54 -5.35
C ALA A 46 -8.31 11.85 -4.80
N GLN A 47 -7.26 11.24 -5.33
CA GLN A 47 -5.88 11.41 -4.88
C GLN A 47 -5.14 12.56 -5.59
N LEU A 48 -5.73 13.22 -6.57
CA LEU A 48 -5.12 14.38 -7.22
C LEU A 48 -4.97 15.53 -6.22
N SER A 49 -3.83 16.22 -6.27
CA SER A 49 -3.52 17.32 -5.34
C SER A 49 -4.51 18.50 -5.40
N ARG A 50 -5.23 18.62 -6.50
CA ARG A 50 -6.25 19.67 -6.72
C ARG A 50 -7.64 19.30 -6.24
N THR A 51 -7.90 18.03 -5.91
CA THR A 51 -9.20 17.56 -5.41
C THR A 51 -9.40 18.05 -3.97
N SER A 52 -10.52 18.72 -3.70
CA SER A 52 -10.86 19.17 -2.34
C SER A 52 -11.15 18.00 -1.40
N GLU A 53 -11.02 18.20 -0.09
CA GLU A 53 -11.27 17.11 0.88
C GLU A 53 -12.73 16.64 0.86
N GLU A 54 -13.68 17.53 0.58
CA GLU A 54 -15.10 17.19 0.43
C GLU A 54 -15.33 16.32 -0.81
N GLU A 55 -14.75 16.72 -1.94
CA GLU A 55 -14.84 15.98 -3.20
C GLU A 55 -14.12 14.63 -3.10
N LYS A 56 -12.94 14.62 -2.50
CA LYS A 56 -12.17 13.40 -2.23
C LYS A 56 -12.99 12.38 -1.44
N LYS A 57 -13.64 12.81 -0.36
CA LYS A 57 -14.51 11.93 0.43
C LYS A 57 -15.65 11.35 -0.43
N LEU A 58 -16.32 12.17 -1.23
CA LEU A 58 -17.40 11.71 -2.11
C LEU A 58 -16.90 10.66 -3.11
N LEU A 59 -15.77 10.94 -3.78
CA LEU A 59 -15.16 10.04 -4.76
C LEU A 59 -14.71 8.70 -4.15
N VAL A 60 -14.20 8.72 -2.92
CA VAL A 60 -13.79 7.51 -2.21
C VAL A 60 -15.00 6.60 -1.91
N TYR A 61 -16.12 7.16 -1.45
CA TYR A 61 -17.34 6.38 -1.22
C TYR A 61 -17.96 5.89 -2.55
N GLU A 62 -17.93 6.73 -3.58
CA GLU A 62 -18.38 6.36 -4.92
C GLU A 62 -17.55 5.20 -5.49
N ALA A 63 -16.22 5.26 -5.35
CA ALA A 63 -15.33 4.18 -5.76
C ALA A 63 -15.66 2.85 -5.07
N LEU A 64 -15.93 2.87 -3.77
CA LEU A 64 -16.35 1.67 -3.04
C LEU A 64 -17.65 1.09 -3.59
N GLU A 65 -18.65 1.93 -3.91
CA GLU A 65 -19.91 1.46 -4.47
C GLU A 65 -19.73 0.80 -5.84
N TYR A 66 -18.93 1.37 -6.73
CA TYR A 66 -18.60 0.74 -8.01
C TYR A 66 -17.84 -0.58 -7.84
N ALA A 67 -16.89 -0.64 -6.94
CA ALA A 67 -16.13 -1.87 -6.67
C ALA A 67 -17.03 -2.98 -6.10
N LYS A 68 -17.98 -2.64 -5.23
CA LYS A 68 -18.98 -3.56 -4.68
C LYS A 68 -19.88 -4.10 -5.79
N ARG A 69 -20.39 -3.23 -6.64
CA ARG A 69 -21.19 -3.64 -7.80
C ARG A 69 -20.41 -4.52 -8.76
N ALA A 70 -19.12 -4.24 -9.00
CA ALA A 70 -18.28 -5.09 -9.81
C ALA A 70 -18.20 -6.53 -9.28
N LEU A 71 -18.05 -6.70 -7.96
CA LEU A 71 -18.09 -8.01 -7.30
C LEU A 71 -19.46 -8.71 -7.45
N GLU A 72 -20.56 -7.99 -7.28
CA GLU A 72 -21.93 -8.51 -7.44
C GLU A 72 -22.15 -9.04 -8.87
N LYS A 73 -21.51 -8.41 -9.89
CA LYS A 73 -21.60 -8.85 -11.29
C LYS A 73 -20.68 -9.99 -11.64
N ASN A 74 -19.49 -10.07 -11.02
CA ASN A 74 -18.53 -11.14 -11.28
C ASN A 74 -17.63 -11.42 -10.07
N GLU A 75 -18.04 -12.37 -9.24
CA GLU A 75 -17.26 -12.85 -8.09
C GLU A 75 -15.96 -13.59 -8.47
N SER A 76 -15.79 -13.95 -9.74
CA SER A 76 -14.57 -14.60 -10.24
C SER A 76 -13.54 -13.61 -10.79
N SER A 77 -13.83 -12.31 -10.75
CA SER A 77 -12.88 -11.27 -11.17
C SER A 77 -11.89 -10.95 -10.05
N PHE A 78 -10.60 -11.30 -10.26
CA PHE A 78 -9.56 -10.93 -9.29
C PHE A 78 -9.45 -9.41 -9.13
N ALA A 79 -9.66 -8.67 -10.21
CA ALA A 79 -9.59 -7.21 -10.20
C ALA A 79 -10.74 -6.60 -9.37
N ALA A 80 -11.95 -7.16 -9.44
CA ALA A 80 -13.06 -6.72 -8.60
C ALA A 80 -12.77 -6.94 -7.11
N HIS A 81 -12.23 -8.10 -6.73
CA HIS A 81 -11.78 -8.36 -5.35
C HIS A 81 -10.68 -7.39 -4.91
N LYS A 82 -9.66 -7.18 -5.73
CA LYS A 82 -8.56 -6.26 -5.45
C LYS A 82 -9.07 -4.85 -5.20
N TRP A 83 -9.86 -4.31 -6.12
CA TRP A 83 -10.34 -2.93 -6.01
C TRP A 83 -11.37 -2.74 -4.92
N TYR A 84 -12.20 -3.75 -4.64
CA TYR A 84 -13.08 -3.71 -3.48
C TYR A 84 -12.28 -3.58 -2.17
N ALA A 85 -11.25 -4.39 -1.97
CA ALA A 85 -10.40 -4.31 -0.78
C ALA A 85 -9.67 -2.96 -0.66
N ILE A 86 -9.15 -2.41 -1.77
CA ILE A 86 -8.50 -1.09 -1.79
C ILE A 86 -9.50 0.00 -1.41
N CYS A 87 -10.66 0.07 -2.07
CA CYS A 87 -11.67 1.10 -1.80
C CYS A 87 -12.25 1.01 -0.39
N LEU A 88 -12.43 -0.22 0.13
CA LEU A 88 -12.87 -0.44 1.51
C LEU A 88 -11.84 0.08 2.53
N SER A 89 -10.57 -0.06 2.22
CA SER A 89 -9.47 0.50 3.02
C SER A 89 -9.55 2.03 3.06
N ASP A 90 -9.73 2.68 1.91
CA ASP A 90 -9.79 4.14 1.80
C ASP A 90 -10.99 4.72 2.56
N VAL A 91 -12.17 4.11 2.45
CA VAL A 91 -13.37 4.51 3.21
C VAL A 91 -13.16 4.37 4.72
N GLY A 92 -12.41 3.37 5.16
CA GLY A 92 -12.06 3.18 6.57
C GLY A 92 -11.41 4.39 7.21
N ASP A 93 -10.72 5.25 6.44
CA ASP A 93 -10.09 6.47 6.94
C ASP A 93 -11.11 7.51 7.41
N TYR A 94 -12.31 7.50 6.87
CA TYR A 94 -13.41 8.40 7.23
C TYR A 94 -14.33 7.83 8.31
N GLU A 95 -14.36 6.51 8.50
CA GLU A 95 -15.29 5.82 9.41
C GLU A 95 -14.73 5.53 10.80
N GLY A 96 -13.44 5.77 11.01
CA GLY A 96 -12.79 5.64 12.29
C GLY A 96 -12.33 4.23 12.64
N ILE A 97 -11.74 4.10 13.82
CA ILE A 97 -10.93 2.93 14.25
C ILE A 97 -11.72 1.63 14.31
N LYS A 98 -12.98 1.67 14.76
CA LYS A 98 -13.81 0.47 14.86
C LYS A 98 -14.08 -0.13 13.49
N ALA A 99 -14.44 0.72 12.52
CA ALA A 99 -14.67 0.33 11.14
C ALA A 99 -13.38 -0.18 10.49
N LYS A 100 -12.25 0.52 10.69
CA LYS A 100 -10.95 0.07 10.19
C LYS A 100 -10.59 -1.35 10.65
N ILE A 101 -10.81 -1.67 11.91
CA ILE A 101 -10.52 -3.00 12.44
C ILE A 101 -11.45 -4.05 11.82
N ALA A 102 -12.75 -3.76 11.69
CA ALA A 102 -13.70 -4.66 11.06
C ALA A 102 -13.37 -4.86 9.58
N ASN A 103 -13.12 -3.77 8.86
CA ASN A 103 -12.76 -3.79 7.44
C ASN A 103 -11.45 -4.53 7.18
N ALA A 104 -10.50 -4.51 8.11
CA ALA A 104 -9.22 -5.19 7.96
C ALA A 104 -9.34 -6.70 7.73
N TYR A 105 -10.32 -7.37 8.33
CA TYR A 105 -10.60 -8.78 8.09
C TYR A 105 -11.17 -9.01 6.69
N ILE A 106 -12.12 -8.17 6.27
CA ILE A 106 -12.74 -8.22 4.94
C ILE A 106 -11.69 -7.95 3.85
N ILE A 107 -10.85 -6.92 4.05
CA ILE A 107 -9.76 -6.56 3.14
C ILE A 107 -8.81 -7.76 2.94
N LYS A 108 -8.43 -8.43 4.03
CA LYS A 108 -7.57 -9.61 3.97
C LYS A 108 -8.19 -10.71 3.11
N GLU A 109 -9.46 -11.03 3.36
CA GLU A 109 -10.19 -12.06 2.64
C GLU A 109 -10.23 -11.77 1.13
N HIS A 110 -10.53 -10.54 0.75
CA HIS A 110 -10.58 -10.15 -0.66
C HIS A 110 -9.22 -10.09 -1.34
N PHE A 111 -8.14 -9.68 -0.65
CA PHE A 111 -6.78 -9.80 -1.21
C PHE A 111 -6.36 -11.26 -1.36
N GLU A 112 -6.65 -12.12 -0.39
CA GLU A 112 -6.38 -13.55 -0.51
C GLU A 112 -7.15 -14.17 -1.68
N LYS A 113 -8.41 -13.78 -1.88
CA LYS A 113 -9.22 -14.23 -3.02
C LYS A 113 -8.70 -13.71 -4.36
N ALA A 114 -8.28 -12.46 -4.43
CA ALA A 114 -7.65 -11.92 -5.64
C ALA A 114 -6.37 -12.68 -6.01
N ILE A 115 -5.53 -13.02 -5.02
CA ILE A 115 -4.30 -13.80 -5.23
C ILE A 115 -4.61 -15.26 -5.63
N GLU A 116 -5.69 -15.86 -5.10
CA GLU A 116 -6.16 -17.19 -5.50
C GLU A 116 -6.58 -17.20 -6.98
N LEU A 117 -7.37 -16.20 -7.38
CA LEU A 117 -7.88 -16.06 -8.75
C LEU A 117 -6.79 -15.67 -9.77
N ASN A 118 -5.83 -14.84 -9.37
CA ASN A 118 -4.68 -14.48 -10.18
C ASN A 118 -3.37 -14.50 -9.36
N PRO A 119 -2.69 -15.65 -9.28
CA PRO A 119 -1.44 -15.78 -8.53
C PRO A 119 -0.26 -14.97 -9.08
N LYS A 120 -0.43 -14.36 -10.27
CA LYS A 120 0.57 -13.53 -10.95
C LYS A 120 0.31 -12.02 -10.79
N ASP A 121 -0.72 -11.61 -10.08
CA ASP A 121 -0.94 -10.19 -9.78
C ASP A 121 -0.01 -9.72 -8.65
N ALA A 122 1.15 -9.20 -9.03
CA ALA A 122 2.15 -8.70 -8.09
C ALA A 122 1.59 -7.64 -7.14
N THR A 123 0.64 -6.83 -7.61
CA THR A 123 -0.01 -5.78 -6.82
C THR A 123 -0.81 -6.36 -5.65
N SER A 124 -1.70 -7.32 -5.88
CA SER A 124 -2.47 -7.95 -4.79
C SER A 124 -1.57 -8.64 -3.77
N ILE A 125 -0.49 -9.29 -4.24
CA ILE A 125 0.51 -9.92 -3.38
C ILE A 125 1.22 -8.88 -2.52
N HIS A 126 1.64 -7.77 -3.11
CA HIS A 126 2.26 -6.64 -2.42
C HIS A 126 1.34 -6.03 -1.36
N LEU A 127 0.08 -5.77 -1.70
CA LEU A 127 -0.92 -5.22 -0.78
C LEU A 127 -1.19 -6.14 0.41
N MET A 128 -1.18 -7.47 0.20
CA MET A 128 -1.25 -8.43 1.29
C MET A 128 0.00 -8.38 2.18
N GLY A 129 1.17 -8.13 1.61
CA GLY A 129 2.40 -7.85 2.35
C GLY A 129 2.30 -6.60 3.22
N ILE A 130 1.74 -5.51 2.68
CA ILE A 130 1.46 -4.27 3.44
C ILE A 130 0.50 -4.56 4.60
N TRP A 131 -0.57 -5.30 4.35
CA TRP A 131 -1.50 -5.70 5.40
C TRP A 131 -0.78 -6.45 6.53
N CYS A 132 0.06 -7.42 6.21
CA CYS A 132 0.84 -8.16 7.19
C CYS A 132 1.81 -7.26 7.95
N TYR A 133 2.51 -6.37 7.25
CA TYR A 133 3.46 -5.43 7.85
C TYR A 133 2.77 -4.49 8.83
N THR A 134 1.63 -3.92 8.44
CA THR A 134 0.84 -2.99 9.27
C THR A 134 0.44 -3.62 10.61
N PHE A 135 -0.04 -4.86 10.58
CA PHE A 135 -0.45 -5.54 11.80
C PHE A 135 0.72 -6.12 12.61
N ALA A 136 1.88 -6.36 11.99
CA ALA A 136 3.13 -6.66 12.70
C ALA A 136 3.69 -5.43 13.44
N GLU A 137 3.56 -4.23 12.84
CA GLU A 137 4.01 -2.95 13.44
C GLU A 137 3.13 -2.49 14.62
N MET A 138 1.89 -2.96 14.70
CA MET A 138 0.95 -2.49 15.74
C MET A 138 1.47 -2.80 17.14
N PRO A 139 1.80 -1.78 17.97
CA PRO A 139 2.30 -1.98 19.33
C PRO A 139 1.30 -2.74 20.21
N TRP A 140 1.82 -3.55 21.13
CA TRP A 140 1.00 -4.37 22.03
C TRP A 140 -0.02 -3.54 22.85
N TYR A 141 0.33 -2.33 23.27
CA TYR A 141 -0.55 -1.46 24.04
C TYR A 141 -1.70 -0.92 23.18
N GLN A 142 -1.43 -0.54 21.91
CA GLN A 142 -2.49 -0.12 20.97
C GLN A 142 -3.45 -1.26 20.69
N ARG A 143 -2.94 -2.47 20.50
CA ARG A 143 -3.73 -3.69 20.31
C ARG A 143 -4.63 -3.94 21.52
N ARG A 144 -4.10 -3.78 22.75
CA ARG A 144 -4.85 -3.96 23.99
C ARG A 144 -5.97 -2.92 24.11
N ILE A 145 -5.66 -1.64 23.86
CA ILE A 145 -6.64 -0.56 23.89
C ILE A 145 -7.74 -0.78 22.85
N ALA A 146 -7.37 -1.10 21.61
CA ALA A 146 -8.34 -1.38 20.55
C ALA A 146 -9.27 -2.54 20.92
N LYS A 147 -8.73 -3.63 21.46
CA LYS A 147 -9.51 -4.78 21.93
C LYS A 147 -10.49 -4.41 23.04
N MET A 148 -10.10 -3.52 23.95
CA MET A 148 -10.97 -3.11 25.06
C MET A 148 -12.08 -2.16 24.63
N LEU A 149 -11.79 -1.24 23.71
CA LEU A 149 -12.70 -0.14 23.37
C LEU A 149 -13.52 -0.37 22.11
N PHE A 150 -13.01 -1.17 21.17
CA PHE A 150 -13.59 -1.28 19.83
C PHE A 150 -13.78 -2.73 19.38
N ALA A 151 -12.71 -3.40 18.98
CA ALA A 151 -12.68 -4.78 18.51
C ALA A 151 -11.25 -5.34 18.58
N THR A 152 -11.12 -6.67 18.49
CA THR A 152 -9.80 -7.32 18.42
C THR A 152 -9.16 -7.06 17.05
N PRO A 153 -8.02 -6.35 16.96
CA PRO A 153 -7.32 -6.18 15.69
C PRO A 153 -6.74 -7.50 15.19
N PRO A 154 -6.60 -7.68 13.86
CA PRO A 154 -5.86 -8.80 13.30
C PRO A 154 -4.42 -8.86 13.80
N THR A 155 -3.79 -10.02 13.64
CA THR A 155 -2.38 -10.21 13.97
C THR A 155 -1.61 -10.70 12.76
N SER A 156 -0.35 -10.26 12.63
CA SER A 156 0.57 -10.76 11.63
C SER A 156 2.01 -10.65 12.13
N THR A 157 2.98 -11.04 11.28
CA THR A 157 4.41 -10.99 11.58
C THR A 157 5.19 -10.38 10.42
N TYR A 158 6.40 -9.90 10.72
CA TYR A 158 7.31 -9.38 9.67
C TYR A 158 7.76 -10.47 8.71
N GLU A 159 7.89 -11.71 9.16
CA GLU A 159 8.24 -12.86 8.30
C GLU A 159 7.15 -13.12 7.25
N LYS A 160 5.87 -13.03 7.64
CA LYS A 160 4.75 -13.12 6.69
C LYS A 160 4.75 -11.97 5.70
N ALA A 161 4.95 -10.75 6.17
CA ALA A 161 5.07 -9.57 5.30
C ALA A 161 6.22 -9.74 4.30
N LEU A 162 7.39 -10.16 4.77
CA LEU A 162 8.57 -10.41 3.95
C LEU A 162 8.31 -11.46 2.86
N SER A 163 7.62 -12.55 3.21
CA SER A 163 7.24 -13.61 2.27
C SER A 163 6.38 -13.07 1.13
N TYR A 164 5.39 -12.22 1.43
CA TYR A 164 4.55 -11.60 0.40
C TYR A 164 5.33 -10.61 -0.47
N PHE A 165 6.17 -9.74 0.12
CA PHE A 165 6.98 -8.79 -0.67
C PHE A 165 7.96 -9.50 -1.58
N HIS A 166 8.59 -10.59 -1.13
CA HIS A 166 9.45 -11.41 -1.97
C HIS A 166 8.68 -12.10 -3.09
N ARG A 167 7.50 -12.65 -2.79
CA ARG A 167 6.66 -13.27 -3.80
C ARG A 167 6.24 -12.27 -4.87
N ALA A 168 5.89 -11.03 -4.50
CA ALA A 168 5.58 -9.97 -5.44
C ALA A 168 6.77 -9.66 -6.35
N GLU A 169 7.97 -9.53 -5.79
CA GLU A 169 9.21 -9.30 -6.55
C GLU A 169 9.61 -10.48 -7.44
N GLN A 170 9.26 -11.71 -7.07
CA GLN A 170 9.48 -12.90 -7.90
C GLN A 170 8.51 -12.99 -9.08
N VAL A 171 7.27 -12.56 -8.88
CA VAL A 171 6.23 -12.59 -9.91
C VAL A 171 6.48 -11.52 -10.96
N ASP A 172 6.83 -10.32 -10.52
CA ASP A 172 7.15 -9.18 -11.39
C ASP A 172 8.34 -8.40 -10.82
N PRO A 173 9.56 -8.70 -11.30
CA PRO A 173 10.78 -8.08 -10.78
C PRO A 173 10.82 -6.57 -11.06
N ASN A 174 11.08 -5.79 -10.03
CA ASN A 174 11.16 -4.32 -10.09
C ASN A 174 9.85 -3.62 -10.54
N PHE A 175 8.69 -4.24 -10.34
CA PHE A 175 7.42 -3.64 -10.74
C PHE A 175 7.09 -2.36 -9.94
N TYR A 176 7.59 -2.25 -8.70
CA TYR A 176 7.20 -1.15 -7.82
C TYR A 176 8.27 -0.77 -6.80
N SER A 177 8.68 0.50 -6.82
CA SER A 177 9.70 1.04 -5.91
C SER A 177 9.36 0.84 -4.44
N LYS A 178 8.08 0.96 -4.04
CA LYS A 178 7.62 0.73 -2.67
C LYS A 178 7.77 -0.72 -2.22
N ASN A 179 7.68 -1.70 -3.13
CA ASN A 179 7.92 -3.10 -2.77
C ASN A 179 9.37 -3.30 -2.35
N LEU A 180 10.31 -2.72 -3.07
CA LEU A 180 11.75 -2.75 -2.74
C LEU A 180 12.04 -2.05 -1.40
N LEU A 181 11.40 -0.90 -1.18
CA LEU A 181 11.52 -0.15 0.08
C LEU A 181 10.99 -0.97 1.28
N LEU A 182 9.84 -1.60 1.13
CA LEU A 182 9.24 -2.42 2.19
C LEU A 182 10.01 -3.70 2.45
N LEU A 183 10.63 -4.32 1.43
CA LEU A 183 11.59 -5.39 1.61
C LEU A 183 12.74 -4.94 2.53
N GLY A 184 13.35 -3.81 2.24
CA GLY A 184 14.42 -3.24 3.05
C GLY A 184 13.99 -2.93 4.48
N LYS A 185 12.85 -2.24 4.66
CA LYS A 185 12.27 -1.93 5.98
C LYS A 185 11.97 -3.20 6.78
N THR A 186 11.41 -4.21 6.15
CA THR A 186 11.06 -5.48 6.81
C THR A 186 12.31 -6.22 7.28
N TYR A 187 13.38 -6.24 6.46
CA TYR A 187 14.66 -6.80 6.89
C TYR A 187 15.30 -6.04 8.05
N LEU A 188 15.12 -4.70 8.15
CA LEU A 188 15.55 -3.94 9.33
C LEU A 188 14.81 -4.40 10.59
N LYS A 189 13.49 -4.59 10.50
CA LYS A 189 12.68 -5.09 11.63
C LYS A 189 13.08 -6.50 12.06
N LEU A 190 13.56 -7.31 11.12
CA LEU A 190 14.09 -8.66 11.37
C LEU A 190 15.60 -8.66 11.71
N HIS A 191 16.18 -7.50 11.98
CA HIS A 191 17.60 -7.31 12.35
C HIS A 191 18.60 -7.82 11.32
N ASN A 192 18.22 -7.99 10.07
CA ASN A 192 19.11 -8.37 8.97
C ASN A 192 19.59 -7.14 8.19
N LYS A 193 20.57 -6.44 8.76
CA LYS A 193 21.11 -5.19 8.19
C LYS A 193 21.71 -5.36 6.79
N LYS A 194 22.29 -6.52 6.48
CA LYS A 194 22.94 -6.77 5.17
C LYS A 194 21.91 -6.81 4.05
N LEU A 195 20.83 -7.58 4.21
CA LEU A 195 19.76 -7.67 3.23
C LEU A 195 18.91 -6.38 3.21
N ALA A 196 18.74 -5.73 4.35
CA ALA A 196 18.09 -4.43 4.40
C ALA A 196 18.84 -3.40 3.54
N ALA A 197 20.17 -3.29 3.68
CA ALA A 197 20.98 -2.39 2.87
C ALA A 197 20.86 -2.69 1.37
N PHE A 198 20.92 -3.96 0.99
CA PHE A 198 20.76 -4.38 -0.41
C PHE A 198 19.44 -3.88 -1.02
N TRP A 199 18.30 -4.15 -0.36
CA TRP A 199 16.99 -3.77 -0.88
C TRP A 199 16.74 -2.27 -0.82
N LEU A 200 17.22 -1.57 0.21
CA LEU A 200 17.11 -0.10 0.30
C LEU A 200 17.94 0.61 -0.76
N MET A 201 19.13 0.10 -1.09
CA MET A 201 19.93 0.64 -2.21
C MET A 201 19.20 0.42 -3.54
N LYS A 202 18.65 -0.77 -3.76
CA LYS A 202 17.85 -1.07 -4.96
C LYS A 202 16.64 -0.14 -5.08
N ALA A 203 15.94 0.13 -3.97
CA ALA A 203 14.83 1.08 -3.95
C ALA A 203 15.27 2.52 -4.23
N LYS A 204 16.44 2.94 -3.72
CA LYS A 204 17.01 4.26 -3.98
C LYS A 204 17.37 4.47 -5.45
N ASP A 205 17.97 3.44 -6.07
CA ASP A 205 18.44 3.49 -7.46
C ASP A 205 17.30 3.21 -8.48
N TYR A 206 16.07 3.00 -7.99
CA TYR A 206 14.90 2.77 -8.82
C TYR A 206 14.57 4.03 -9.64
N PRO A 207 14.43 3.92 -10.98
CA PRO A 207 14.11 5.05 -11.82
C PRO A 207 12.72 5.60 -11.48
N ALA A 208 12.61 6.92 -11.32
CA ALA A 208 11.35 7.58 -11.03
C ALA A 208 10.45 7.57 -12.28
N HIS A 209 9.50 6.67 -12.34
CA HIS A 209 8.56 6.55 -13.46
C HIS A 209 7.22 7.25 -13.20
N THR A 210 6.82 7.37 -11.94
CA THR A 210 5.53 7.95 -11.55
C THR A 210 5.70 9.34 -10.93
N GLU A 211 4.64 10.16 -10.93
CA GLU A 211 4.62 11.43 -10.18
C GLU A 211 4.86 11.22 -8.68
N GLU A 212 4.44 10.09 -8.14
CA GLU A 212 4.69 9.70 -6.77
C GLU A 212 6.19 9.43 -6.50
N ASP A 213 6.88 8.79 -7.44
CA ASP A 213 8.33 8.58 -7.34
C ASP A 213 9.12 9.90 -7.42
N LYS A 214 8.58 10.93 -8.09
CA LYS A 214 9.20 12.25 -8.28
C LYS A 214 8.98 13.19 -7.09
N GLN A 215 7.88 13.05 -6.36
CA GLN A 215 7.49 13.96 -5.28
C GLN A 215 8.24 13.74 -3.96
N GLU A 216 9.09 12.71 -3.84
CA GLU A 216 9.83 12.39 -2.61
C GLU A 216 11.37 12.47 -2.79
N PRO A 217 11.99 13.64 -3.06
CA PRO A 217 13.45 13.77 -3.11
C PRO A 217 14.10 13.63 -1.71
N ASP A 218 13.38 13.93 -0.61
CA ASP A 218 13.84 13.81 0.79
C ASP A 218 13.20 12.63 1.54
N SER A 219 12.83 11.59 0.80
CA SER A 219 12.08 10.48 1.35
C SER A 219 12.87 9.71 2.40
N PRO A 220 12.19 8.97 3.29
CA PRO A 220 12.78 8.01 4.23
C PRO A 220 13.77 7.03 3.59
N ARG A 221 13.76 6.90 2.25
CA ARG A 221 14.70 6.12 1.44
C ARG A 221 16.16 6.54 1.69
N VAL A 222 16.45 7.84 1.64
CA VAL A 222 17.83 8.37 1.77
C VAL A 222 18.30 8.28 3.22
N THR A 223 17.44 8.61 4.18
CA THR A 223 17.76 8.55 5.61
C THR A 223 18.02 7.11 6.05
N LEU A 224 17.17 6.16 5.66
CA LEU A 224 17.32 4.74 6.00
C LEU A 224 18.58 4.12 5.39
N VAL A 225 18.99 4.55 4.18
CA VAL A 225 20.24 4.07 3.55
C VAL A 225 21.47 4.58 4.31
N ARG A 226 21.43 5.80 4.85
CA ARG A 226 22.52 6.34 5.71
C ARG A 226 22.69 5.52 6.99
N ASP A 227 21.58 5.11 7.60
CA ASP A 227 21.60 4.34 8.87
C ASP A 227 22.09 2.89 8.67
N VAL A 228 22.04 2.37 7.43
CA VAL A 228 22.42 0.98 7.10
C VAL A 228 23.74 0.92 6.32
N SER A 229 24.29 2.04 5.85
CA SER A 229 25.60 2.08 5.18
C SER A 229 26.69 1.49 6.09
N PRO A 230 27.55 0.60 5.57
CA PRO A 230 28.56 -0.06 6.40
C PRO A 230 29.45 1.00 7.04
N LEU A 231 29.63 0.87 8.34
CA LEU A 231 30.62 1.60 9.13
C LEU A 231 31.93 1.66 8.31
N ARG A 232 32.38 2.87 7.99
CA ARG A 232 33.76 3.08 7.61
C ARG A 232 34.63 2.30 8.61
N VAL A 233 35.35 1.32 8.13
CA VAL A 233 36.39 0.66 8.92
C VAL A 233 37.35 1.75 9.36
N ARG A 234 37.19 2.26 10.58
CA ARG A 234 38.21 3.08 11.23
C ARG A 234 39.31 2.13 11.66
N PRO A 235 40.57 2.45 11.39
CA PRO A 235 41.65 1.68 11.97
C PRO A 235 41.56 1.74 13.49
N ILE A 236 41.83 0.61 14.12
CA ILE A 236 41.82 0.43 15.56
C ILE A 236 42.91 1.33 16.16
N THR A 237 42.50 2.41 16.82
CA THR A 237 43.31 3.12 17.81
C THR A 237 42.37 3.58 18.92
N GLU A 238 42.65 3.02 20.08
CA GLU A 238 42.43 3.51 21.45
C GLU A 238 41.01 3.56 22.06
N ASN A 239 40.96 2.90 23.18
CA ASN A 239 39.93 2.80 24.22
C ASN A 239 39.31 4.13 24.62
N LYS A 240 37.95 4.21 24.51
CA LYS A 240 37.10 5.00 25.43
C LYS A 240 35.75 4.30 25.69
N PRO A 241 35.18 4.49 26.88
CA PRO A 241 34.07 3.67 27.38
C PRO A 241 32.75 3.90 26.63
N GLN A 242 32.01 2.83 26.53
CA GLN A 242 30.65 2.75 25.96
C GLN A 242 29.68 3.71 26.69
N GLU A 243 29.31 4.80 26.05
CA GLU A 243 28.10 5.54 26.38
C GLU A 243 26.90 4.84 25.74
N SER A 244 25.97 4.45 26.59
CA SER A 244 24.69 3.86 26.20
C SER A 244 23.83 4.89 25.47
N LEU A 245 23.72 4.77 24.15
CA LEU A 245 22.78 5.56 23.35
C LEU A 245 21.36 5.02 23.58
N THR A 246 20.66 5.61 24.52
CA THR A 246 19.22 5.50 24.64
C THR A 246 18.58 6.35 23.56
N PHE A 247 18.09 5.72 22.49
CA PHE A 247 17.23 6.39 21.52
C PHE A 247 15.85 6.64 22.13
N SER A 248 15.63 7.88 22.57
CA SER A 248 14.32 8.39 22.95
C SER A 248 13.60 8.86 21.69
N PHE A 249 12.65 8.09 21.18
CA PHE A 249 11.70 8.56 20.19
C PHE A 249 10.57 9.33 20.88
N PRO A 250 10.24 10.56 20.45
CA PRO A 250 9.09 11.27 21.00
C PRO A 250 7.82 10.52 20.60
N CYS A 251 7.10 10.07 21.63
CA CYS A 251 5.81 9.43 21.50
C CYS A 251 4.76 10.50 21.16
N SER A 252 4.43 10.67 19.87
CA SER A 252 3.33 11.54 19.44
C SER A 252 2.06 10.70 19.25
N PRO A 253 0.92 11.10 19.83
CA PRO A 253 -0.36 10.37 19.72
C PRO A 253 -0.95 10.35 18.30
N HIS A 254 -0.34 11.04 17.34
CA HIS A 254 -0.76 11.07 15.93
C HIS A 254 -0.28 9.88 15.09
N LEU A 255 0.49 8.93 15.65
CA LEU A 255 1.04 7.79 14.90
C LEU A 255 -0.01 6.73 14.50
N ILE A 256 -1.20 6.76 15.04
CA ILE A 256 -2.29 5.84 14.66
C ILE A 256 -2.86 6.21 13.28
N LEU A 257 -2.75 7.46 12.86
CA LEU A 257 -3.25 7.97 11.58
C LEU A 257 -2.24 7.79 10.41
N PHE A 258 -0.95 7.66 10.70
CA PHE A 258 0.10 7.69 9.67
C PHE A 258 0.38 6.35 8.96
N LEU A 259 -0.11 5.23 9.47
CA LEU A 259 0.22 3.91 8.92
C LEU A 259 -0.65 3.47 7.73
N TRP A 260 -1.73 4.19 7.43
CA TRP A 260 -2.63 3.89 6.32
C TRP A 260 -2.38 4.72 5.05
N PHE A 261 -1.51 5.70 5.10
CA PHE A 261 -1.18 6.56 3.94
C PHE A 261 -0.29 5.90 2.86
N CYS A 262 0.12 4.65 3.04
CA CYS A 262 0.99 3.96 2.08
C CYS A 262 0.27 3.11 1.03
N VAL A 263 -1.04 3.23 0.87
CA VAL A 263 -1.76 2.58 -0.25
C VAL A 263 -2.01 3.61 -1.34
N ALA A 264 -0.97 4.25 -1.83
CA ALA A 264 -1.04 5.01 -3.06
C ALA A 264 -0.82 4.06 -4.24
N SER A 265 -1.51 4.34 -5.32
CA SER A 265 -1.69 3.53 -6.52
C SER A 265 -0.46 2.77 -6.98
N PRO A 266 -0.57 1.46 -7.22
CA PRO A 266 0.38 0.82 -8.11
C PRO A 266 0.05 1.29 -9.54
N SER A 267 0.98 2.01 -10.17
CA SER A 267 0.98 2.12 -11.62
C SER A 267 1.16 0.70 -12.17
N ALA A 268 0.12 0.19 -12.85
CA ALA A 268 0.24 -1.03 -13.60
C ALA A 268 1.25 -0.84 -14.71
N SER A 269 2.16 -1.78 -14.83
CA SER A 269 2.74 -2.15 -16.11
C SER A 269 1.78 -3.12 -16.81
#